data_2a921a4410d862e3b91a604ac7e217ef
#
_entry.id   2a921a4410d862e3b91a604ac7e217ef
#
_cell.length_a   1.000
_cell.length_b   1.000
_cell.length_c   1.000
_cell.angle_alpha   90.00
_cell.angle_beta   90.00
_cell.angle_gamma   90.00
#
_symmetry.space_group_name_H-M   'P 1'
#
loop_
_entity.id
_entity.type
_entity.pdbx_description
1 polymer ?
#
loop_
_entity_poly.entity_id
_entity_poly.type
_entity_poly.pdbx_seq_one_letter_code
_entity_poly.pdbx_strand_id
1 'polypeptide(L)'
;DSNSLTYNLYCSGEKLNDKPITTTNFFHTGASTNAEYTLKEVENGEETGVEYTTTAWDKNYIGFKVTEREGYNIDDGAVADLDGDGEYEILLRRVPSMDVNTRTSYPVIEAYKTDGTHMWTIDIGPNEINEVDINFLAYDMDGDGKAEVIMRSFEGTTDGKGNTTGDTNGDGITDYSKSESNLAIFKDRQYIVSTPEFLSIYDGETGEETDRTDLKPSKEPLSDWSYRYSDTGRLTKRASHYLFGLAYLDGVTPSVVMVRGAWDNVRAAAWHIEDGKFKEDWVHNTENKDDVNSIWGACNHNLVTVDVDFDGKDEILSGPMAIDHDGSEMYAVKVYDNDGNAQK
;
A
#
# COMPACT_ATOMS: atom_id res chain seq x y z
N ASP A 1 -22.70 2.52 -3.48
CA ASP A 1 -23.36 1.41 -4.21
C ASP A 1 -23.20 1.54 -5.73
N SER A 2 -21.99 1.28 -6.25
CA SER A 2 -21.72 1.24 -7.70
C SER A 2 -22.53 0.17 -8.47
N ASN A 3 -23.20 -0.72 -7.77
CA ASN A 3 -23.93 -1.84 -8.36
C ASN A 3 -25.26 -1.47 -9.05
N SER A 4 -25.73 -0.24 -8.97
CA SER A 4 -26.95 0.23 -9.63
C SER A 4 -26.72 1.10 -10.86
N LEU A 5 -25.51 1.66 -11.02
CA LEU A 5 -25.19 2.54 -12.15
C LEU A 5 -24.88 1.72 -13.40
N THR A 6 -25.46 2.16 -14.50
CA THR A 6 -25.19 1.63 -15.83
C THR A 6 -24.88 2.77 -16.78
N TYR A 7 -24.32 2.48 -17.97
CA TYR A 7 -23.80 3.54 -18.82
C TYR A 7 -24.16 3.36 -20.29
N ASN A 8 -24.35 4.46 -20.99
CA ASN A 8 -24.34 4.50 -22.45
C ASN A 8 -23.04 5.12 -22.93
N LEU A 9 -22.39 4.46 -23.89
CA LEU A 9 -21.15 4.95 -24.51
C LEU A 9 -21.43 5.45 -25.91
N TYR A 10 -20.92 6.64 -26.20
CA TYR A 10 -21.01 7.29 -27.50
C TYR A 10 -19.59 7.48 -28.07
N CYS A 11 -19.47 7.38 -29.39
CA CYS A 11 -18.26 7.76 -30.11
C CYS A 11 -18.64 8.80 -31.19
N SER A 12 -18.07 9.99 -31.09
CA SER A 12 -18.38 11.11 -32.00
C SER A 12 -19.89 11.35 -32.16
N GLY A 13 -20.63 11.21 -31.08
CA GLY A 13 -22.09 11.40 -31.02
C GLY A 13 -22.94 10.19 -31.39
N GLU A 14 -22.35 9.09 -31.86
CA GLU A 14 -23.06 7.85 -32.18
C GLU A 14 -23.03 6.88 -30.99
N LYS A 15 -24.19 6.39 -30.56
CA LYS A 15 -24.30 5.43 -29.47
C LYS A 15 -23.77 4.06 -29.91
N LEU A 16 -22.85 3.49 -29.11
CA LEU A 16 -22.17 2.23 -29.40
C LEU A 16 -22.83 0.98 -28.83
N ASN A 17 -23.61 1.13 -27.77
CA ASN A 17 -24.22 -0.02 -27.05
C ASN A 17 -25.74 -0.03 -27.21
N ASP A 18 -26.29 -1.22 -27.48
CA ASP A 18 -27.74 -1.43 -27.58
C ASP A 18 -28.43 -1.43 -26.21
N LYS A 19 -27.73 -1.93 -25.19
CA LYS A 19 -28.19 -1.99 -23.80
C LYS A 19 -27.19 -1.28 -22.91
N PRO A 20 -27.61 -0.66 -21.80
CA PRO A 20 -26.70 -0.02 -20.87
C PRO A 20 -25.57 -0.97 -20.43
N ILE A 21 -24.36 -0.45 -20.38
CA ILE A 21 -23.15 -1.17 -19.98
C ILE A 21 -23.16 -1.30 -18.46
N THR A 22 -22.91 -2.51 -17.97
CA THR A 22 -22.84 -2.85 -16.54
C THR A 22 -21.44 -3.28 -16.11
N THR A 23 -20.48 -3.27 -17.06
CA THR A 23 -19.07 -3.63 -16.84
C THR A 23 -18.19 -2.41 -16.89
N THR A 24 -17.01 -2.49 -16.30
CA THR A 24 -16.00 -1.41 -16.29
C THR A 24 -15.17 -1.32 -17.58
N ASN A 25 -15.54 -2.06 -18.62
CA ASN A 25 -14.83 -2.06 -19.90
C ASN A 25 -15.83 -2.17 -21.08
N PHE A 26 -15.42 -1.64 -22.22
CA PHE A 26 -16.14 -1.76 -23.49
C PHE A 26 -15.12 -1.89 -24.62
N PHE A 27 -15.37 -2.80 -25.56
CA PHE A 27 -14.48 -3.02 -26.69
C PHE A 27 -15.09 -2.44 -27.97
N HIS A 28 -14.50 -1.39 -28.51
CA HIS A 28 -14.89 -0.76 -29.76
C HIS A 28 -13.85 -1.02 -30.86
N THR A 29 -14.29 -1.65 -31.96
CA THR A 29 -13.45 -1.91 -33.14
C THR A 29 -13.65 -0.84 -34.20
N GLY A 30 -12.55 -0.38 -34.81
CA GLY A 30 -12.59 0.56 -35.94
C GLY A 30 -12.70 2.02 -35.52
N ALA A 31 -12.45 2.35 -34.25
CA ALA A 31 -12.32 3.75 -33.85
C ALA A 31 -11.17 4.43 -34.58
N SER A 32 -11.38 5.69 -34.96
CA SER A 32 -10.30 6.54 -35.48
C SER A 32 -9.44 7.04 -34.34
N THR A 33 -8.17 7.28 -34.59
CA THR A 33 -7.25 7.97 -33.66
C THR A 33 -7.87 9.32 -33.28
N ASN A 34 -7.83 9.68 -32.00
CA ASN A 34 -8.45 10.89 -31.47
C ASN A 34 -9.98 10.96 -31.58
N ALA A 35 -10.67 9.82 -31.72
CA ALA A 35 -12.13 9.80 -31.65
C ALA A 35 -12.57 10.26 -30.23
N GLU A 36 -13.58 11.13 -30.21
CA GLU A 36 -14.19 11.59 -28.96
C GLU A 36 -15.18 10.52 -28.46
N TYR A 37 -15.06 10.18 -27.18
CA TYR A 37 -15.99 9.30 -26.48
C TYR A 37 -16.71 10.07 -25.40
N THR A 38 -18.02 9.81 -25.26
CA THR A 38 -18.83 10.32 -24.16
C THR A 38 -19.49 9.14 -23.46
N LEU A 39 -19.26 9.01 -22.17
CA LEU A 39 -19.93 8.07 -21.29
C LEU A 39 -21.06 8.80 -20.59
N LYS A 40 -22.29 8.29 -20.69
CA LYS A 40 -23.47 8.85 -20.04
C LYS A 40 -24.03 7.89 -19.03
N GLU A 41 -24.26 8.39 -17.83
CA GLU A 41 -24.87 7.63 -16.75
C GLU A 41 -26.34 7.32 -17.04
N VAL A 42 -26.77 6.10 -16.73
CA VAL A 42 -28.14 5.63 -16.93
C VAL A 42 -28.66 5.07 -15.62
N GLU A 43 -29.75 5.64 -15.15
CA GLU A 43 -30.50 5.18 -13.98
C GLU A 43 -31.95 4.87 -14.39
N ASN A 44 -32.49 3.73 -13.92
CA ASN A 44 -33.85 3.27 -14.26
C ASN A 44 -34.15 3.22 -15.79
N GLY A 45 -33.10 3.06 -16.61
CA GLY A 45 -33.24 2.98 -18.08
C GLY A 45 -33.21 4.31 -18.80
N GLU A 46 -33.05 5.44 -18.12
CA GLU A 46 -32.97 6.78 -18.69
C GLU A 46 -31.62 7.43 -18.36
N GLU A 47 -31.08 8.27 -19.27
CA GLU A 47 -29.86 9.03 -19.04
C GLU A 47 -30.11 10.12 -17.99
N THR A 48 -29.26 10.18 -16.96
CA THR A 48 -29.39 11.12 -15.83
C THR A 48 -28.99 12.55 -16.16
N GLY A 49 -28.26 12.71 -17.26
CA GLY A 49 -27.66 13.99 -17.67
C GLY A 49 -26.22 14.16 -17.14
N VAL A 50 -25.72 13.22 -16.35
CA VAL A 50 -24.29 13.16 -16.00
C VAL A 50 -23.54 12.50 -17.16
N GLU A 51 -22.49 13.17 -17.64
CA GLU A 51 -21.67 12.67 -18.74
C GLU A 51 -20.19 12.96 -18.53
N TYR A 52 -19.35 12.04 -19.01
CA TYR A 52 -17.89 12.11 -18.99
C TYR A 52 -17.40 12.01 -20.42
N THR A 53 -16.49 12.90 -20.83
CA THR A 53 -15.96 12.94 -22.20
C THR A 53 -14.45 12.75 -22.19
N THR A 54 -13.95 11.92 -23.11
CA THR A 54 -12.52 11.70 -23.32
C THR A 54 -12.24 11.48 -24.81
N THR A 55 -10.98 11.55 -25.21
CA THR A 55 -10.54 11.22 -26.57
C THR A 55 -9.76 9.91 -26.57
N ALA A 56 -9.91 9.13 -27.64
CA ALA A 56 -9.10 7.93 -27.83
C ALA A 56 -7.62 8.31 -27.96
N TRP A 57 -6.77 7.58 -27.26
CA TRP A 57 -5.32 7.73 -27.39
C TRP A 57 -4.84 7.25 -28.76
N ASP A 58 -3.75 7.82 -29.26
CA ASP A 58 -3.07 7.37 -30.48
C ASP A 58 -2.36 6.03 -30.31
N LYS A 59 -2.16 5.61 -29.06
CA LYS A 59 -1.54 4.33 -28.63
C LYS A 59 -2.35 3.71 -27.51
N ASN A 60 -2.13 2.44 -27.28
CA ASN A 60 -2.73 1.70 -26.19
C ASN A 60 -2.00 1.87 -24.83
N TYR A 61 -1.23 2.93 -24.70
CA TYR A 61 -0.53 3.32 -23.47
C TYR A 61 -0.29 4.83 -23.44
N ILE A 62 -0.19 5.38 -22.25
CA ILE A 62 0.33 6.73 -21.99
C ILE A 62 1.83 6.61 -21.74
N GLY A 63 2.61 7.48 -22.38
CA GLY A 63 4.05 7.58 -22.16
C GLY A 63 4.44 9.01 -21.80
N PHE A 64 5.09 9.18 -20.66
CA PHE A 64 5.63 10.46 -20.20
C PHE A 64 7.04 10.30 -19.67
N LYS A 65 7.74 11.42 -19.46
CA LYS A 65 9.05 11.42 -18.84
C LYS A 65 8.93 11.87 -17.39
N VAL A 66 9.45 11.05 -16.50
CA VAL A 66 9.64 11.46 -15.09
C VAL A 66 10.83 12.40 -14.95
N THR A 67 10.84 13.20 -13.90
CA THR A 67 11.99 14.01 -13.52
C THR A 67 13.23 13.13 -13.37
N GLU A 68 14.32 13.52 -14.01
CA GLU A 68 15.58 12.80 -13.90
C GLU A 68 16.12 12.89 -12.47
N ARG A 69 16.41 11.73 -11.89
CA ARG A 69 17.03 11.60 -10.58
C ARG A 69 18.23 10.66 -10.73
N GLU A 70 19.41 11.26 -10.84
CA GLU A 70 20.65 10.51 -11.05
C GLU A 70 20.89 9.53 -9.90
N GLY A 71 21.26 8.30 -10.23
CA GLY A 71 21.54 7.25 -9.25
C GLY A 71 20.30 6.60 -8.62
N TYR A 72 19.11 6.79 -9.20
CA TYR A 72 17.88 6.13 -8.74
C TYR A 72 17.28 5.25 -9.82
N ASN A 73 16.68 4.15 -9.38
CA ASN A 73 15.82 3.29 -10.19
C ASN A 73 14.35 3.51 -9.79
N ILE A 74 13.43 3.32 -10.73
CA ILE A 74 12.02 3.12 -10.44
C ILE A 74 11.86 1.66 -10.03
N ASP A 75 11.20 1.41 -8.91
CA ASP A 75 11.08 0.08 -8.32
C ASP A 75 9.64 -0.39 -8.23
N ASP A 76 8.72 0.49 -7.82
CA ASP A 76 7.31 0.19 -7.70
C ASP A 76 6.44 1.39 -8.05
N GLY A 77 5.13 1.20 -8.22
CA GLY A 77 4.21 2.28 -8.52
C GLY A 77 2.75 1.95 -8.24
N ALA A 78 1.96 3.00 -8.12
CA ALA A 78 0.52 2.94 -8.00
C ALA A 78 -0.13 4.06 -8.85
N VAL A 79 -1.43 3.98 -9.03
CA VAL A 79 -2.24 5.01 -9.68
C VAL A 79 -3.45 5.32 -8.81
N ALA A 80 -3.78 6.60 -8.66
CA ALA A 80 -4.97 7.07 -7.96
C ALA A 80 -5.31 8.48 -8.43
N ASP A 81 -6.55 8.90 -8.27
CA ASP A 81 -6.98 10.29 -8.46
C ASP A 81 -6.57 11.07 -7.19
N LEU A 82 -5.42 11.76 -7.24
CA LEU A 82 -4.83 12.42 -6.09
C LEU A 82 -5.39 13.83 -5.86
N ASP A 83 -5.91 14.49 -6.88
CA ASP A 83 -6.40 15.87 -6.79
C ASP A 83 -7.92 16.01 -7.06
N GLY A 84 -8.61 14.90 -7.32
CA GLY A 84 -10.07 14.86 -7.48
C GLY A 84 -10.55 15.39 -8.83
N ASP A 85 -9.68 15.44 -9.85
CA ASP A 85 -10.04 15.93 -11.17
C ASP A 85 -10.68 14.85 -12.08
N GLY A 86 -10.72 13.58 -11.61
CA GLY A 86 -11.27 12.42 -12.31
C GLY A 86 -10.27 11.74 -13.24
N GLU A 87 -9.04 12.22 -13.32
CA GLU A 87 -7.92 11.55 -13.98
C GLU A 87 -6.97 10.95 -12.93
N TYR A 88 -6.32 9.86 -13.25
CA TYR A 88 -5.38 9.23 -12.31
C TYR A 88 -3.99 9.83 -12.43
N GLU A 89 -3.40 10.16 -11.30
CA GLU A 89 -1.99 10.43 -11.14
C GLU A 89 -1.21 9.13 -10.95
N ILE A 90 0.10 9.23 -11.18
CA ILE A 90 1.03 8.11 -11.09
C ILE A 90 1.99 8.36 -9.93
N LEU A 91 1.99 7.43 -8.99
CA LEU A 91 2.94 7.40 -7.89
C LEU A 91 4.08 6.44 -8.24
N LEU A 92 5.30 6.86 -7.99
CA LEU A 92 6.50 6.07 -8.24
C LEU A 92 7.36 5.98 -6.98
N ARG A 93 7.64 4.76 -6.56
CA ARG A 93 8.72 4.51 -5.60
C ARG A 93 10.05 4.51 -6.34
N ARG A 94 10.97 5.34 -5.89
CA ARG A 94 12.33 5.37 -6.43
C ARG A 94 13.33 5.02 -5.35
N VAL A 95 14.24 4.14 -5.70
CA VAL A 95 15.26 3.63 -4.79
C VAL A 95 16.64 3.97 -5.31
N PRO A 96 17.61 4.32 -4.42
CA PRO A 96 18.98 4.52 -4.84
C PRO A 96 19.58 3.29 -5.52
N SER A 97 20.16 3.46 -6.69
CA SER A 97 20.88 2.38 -7.41
C SER A 97 22.27 2.09 -6.84
N MET A 98 22.69 2.88 -5.86
CA MET A 98 24.04 2.79 -5.26
C MET A 98 24.06 1.82 -4.08
N ASP A 99 25.29 1.45 -3.72
CA ASP A 99 25.58 0.64 -2.55
C ASP A 99 24.87 1.22 -1.30
N VAL A 100 23.93 0.48 -0.77
CA VAL A 100 23.17 0.78 0.45
C VAL A 100 24.06 1.09 1.68
N ASN A 101 25.35 0.79 1.58
CA ASN A 101 26.32 1.08 2.64
C ASN A 101 26.82 2.53 2.67
N THR A 102 26.62 3.32 1.62
CA THR A 102 27.06 4.72 1.59
C THR A 102 26.11 5.70 2.26
N ARG A 103 24.82 5.36 2.31
CA ARG A 103 23.75 6.12 3.00
C ARG A 103 23.74 7.63 2.74
N THR A 104 24.03 8.01 1.53
CA THR A 104 23.96 9.41 1.09
C THR A 104 22.69 9.74 0.34
N SER A 105 21.85 8.72 0.07
CA SER A 105 20.60 8.83 -0.67
C SER A 105 19.58 7.86 -0.08
N TYR A 106 18.32 8.28 0.00
CA TYR A 106 17.25 7.54 0.62
C TYR A 106 16.11 7.29 -0.40
N PRO A 107 15.30 6.26 -0.21
CA PRO A 107 14.14 6.05 -1.06
C PRO A 107 13.18 7.23 -1.02
N VAL A 108 12.50 7.47 -2.14
CA VAL A 108 11.47 8.51 -2.25
C VAL A 108 10.22 7.97 -2.91
N ILE A 109 9.08 8.58 -2.58
CA ILE A 109 7.84 8.46 -3.33
C ILE A 109 7.60 9.77 -4.08
N GLU A 110 7.34 9.69 -5.37
CA GLU A 110 7.08 10.84 -6.24
C GLU A 110 5.72 10.70 -6.89
N ALA A 111 4.96 11.78 -6.98
CA ALA A 111 3.70 11.84 -7.71
C ALA A 111 3.83 12.66 -9.00
N TYR A 112 3.17 12.19 -10.05
CA TYR A 112 3.18 12.78 -11.38
C TYR A 112 1.80 12.76 -12.01
N LYS A 113 1.43 13.83 -12.72
CA LYS A 113 0.33 13.79 -13.67
C LYS A 113 0.69 12.96 -14.91
N THR A 114 -0.30 12.50 -15.64
CA THR A 114 -0.12 11.69 -16.85
C THR A 114 0.59 12.42 -17.99
N ASP A 115 0.71 13.73 -17.94
CA ASP A 115 1.51 14.55 -18.87
C ASP A 115 3.00 14.65 -18.48
N GLY A 116 3.37 14.09 -17.29
CA GLY A 116 4.72 14.13 -16.74
C GLY A 116 4.98 15.30 -15.80
N THR A 117 3.97 16.11 -15.50
CA THR A 117 4.10 17.17 -14.49
C THR A 117 4.35 16.55 -13.13
N HIS A 118 5.49 16.88 -12.53
CA HIS A 118 5.82 16.46 -11.16
C HIS A 118 4.98 17.25 -10.15
N MET A 119 4.32 16.55 -9.24
CA MET A 119 3.49 17.16 -8.20
C MET A 119 4.30 17.38 -6.92
N TRP A 120 4.81 16.31 -6.35
CA TRP A 120 5.54 16.35 -5.09
C TRP A 120 6.49 15.14 -4.93
N THR A 121 7.35 15.23 -3.92
CA THR A 121 8.24 14.16 -3.50
C THR A 121 8.21 14.02 -1.99
N ILE A 122 7.99 12.82 -1.48
CA ILE A 122 8.20 12.44 -0.08
C ILE A 122 9.56 11.74 0.01
N ASP A 123 10.48 12.27 0.83
CA ASP A 123 11.77 11.64 1.14
C ASP A 123 11.61 10.80 2.42
N ILE A 124 11.78 9.48 2.31
CA ILE A 124 11.58 8.55 3.43
C ILE A 124 12.63 8.74 4.53
N GLY A 125 13.79 9.28 4.16
CA GLY A 125 14.81 9.66 5.12
C GLY A 125 15.73 8.51 5.54
N PRO A 126 16.64 8.79 6.50
CA PRO A 126 17.77 7.92 6.82
C PRO A 126 17.42 6.65 7.56
N ASN A 127 16.21 6.54 8.11
CA ASN A 127 15.81 5.41 8.96
C ASN A 127 15.19 4.26 8.19
N GLU A 128 14.93 4.41 6.89
CA GLU A 128 14.64 3.32 5.98
C GLU A 128 15.84 3.05 5.08
N ILE A 129 16.50 1.94 5.31
CA ILE A 129 17.69 1.54 4.57
C ILE A 129 17.51 0.25 3.76
N ASN A 130 16.30 -0.30 3.80
CA ASN A 130 15.97 -1.50 3.04
C ASN A 130 14.94 -1.17 1.96
N GLU A 131 15.37 -1.08 0.75
CA GLU A 131 14.56 -0.78 -0.43
C GLU A 131 13.37 -1.73 -0.66
N VAL A 132 13.41 -2.95 -0.09
CA VAL A 132 12.42 -4.01 -0.38
C VAL A 132 11.15 -3.90 0.48
N ASP A 133 11.20 -3.15 1.57
CA ASP A 133 10.11 -3.12 2.56
C ASP A 133 9.40 -1.75 2.61
N ILE A 134 9.46 -0.97 1.50
CA ILE A 134 8.77 0.32 1.38
C ILE A 134 7.49 0.11 0.59
N ASN A 135 6.43 -0.27 1.29
CA ASN A 135 5.10 -0.37 0.70
C ASN A 135 4.32 0.91 0.96
N PHE A 136 3.48 1.31 0.03
CA PHE A 136 2.54 2.42 0.17
C PHE A 136 1.20 2.05 -0.45
N LEU A 137 0.15 2.72 -0.02
CA LEU A 137 -1.20 2.59 -0.50
C LEU A 137 -1.67 3.98 -0.97
N ALA A 138 -2.37 4.05 -2.09
CA ALA A 138 -3.04 5.26 -2.54
C ALA A 138 -4.50 4.92 -2.82
N TYR A 139 -5.42 5.54 -2.09
CA TYR A 139 -6.85 5.30 -2.20
C TYR A 139 -7.65 6.43 -1.54
N ASP A 140 -8.83 6.72 -2.05
CA ASP A 140 -9.79 7.64 -1.42
C ASP A 140 -10.39 6.94 -0.19
N MET A 141 -9.79 7.22 0.97
CA MET A 141 -10.10 6.52 2.23
C MET A 141 -11.27 7.14 2.98
N ASP A 142 -11.58 8.41 2.75
CA ASP A 142 -12.66 9.12 3.45
C ASP A 142 -13.86 9.47 2.54
N GLY A 143 -13.75 9.16 1.25
CA GLY A 143 -14.84 9.29 0.28
C GLY A 143 -15.03 10.72 -0.24
N ASP A 144 -14.01 11.58 -0.16
CA ASP A 144 -14.08 12.96 -0.63
C ASP A 144 -13.78 13.11 -2.14
N GLY A 145 -13.37 12.03 -2.80
CA GLY A 145 -13.03 11.96 -4.22
C GLY A 145 -11.55 12.21 -4.51
N LYS A 146 -10.70 12.38 -3.50
CA LYS A 146 -9.25 12.49 -3.60
C LYS A 146 -8.60 11.33 -2.86
N ALA A 147 -7.58 10.75 -3.44
CA ALA A 147 -6.88 9.66 -2.79
C ALA A 147 -5.82 10.17 -1.80
N GLU A 148 -5.82 9.62 -0.59
CA GLU A 148 -4.71 9.74 0.34
C GLU A 148 -3.59 8.78 -0.04
N VAL A 149 -2.36 9.15 0.35
CA VAL A 149 -1.22 8.24 0.33
C VAL A 149 -0.88 7.81 1.75
N ILE A 150 -0.88 6.50 1.97
CA ILE A 150 -0.62 5.91 3.28
C ILE A 150 0.64 5.08 3.21
N MET A 151 1.58 5.34 4.11
CA MET A 151 2.83 4.59 4.15
C MET A 151 3.47 4.62 5.53
N ARG A 152 4.44 3.72 5.72
CA ARG A 152 5.33 3.78 6.88
C ARG A 152 6.26 4.99 6.77
N SER A 153 6.37 5.73 7.86
CA SER A 153 7.29 6.86 8.00
C SER A 153 8.15 6.73 9.27
N PHE A 154 9.09 7.64 9.42
CA PHE A 154 10.07 7.64 10.50
C PHE A 154 10.39 9.08 10.93
N GLU A 155 11.09 9.22 12.02
CA GLU A 155 11.86 10.46 12.26
C GLU A 155 12.83 10.68 11.11
N GLY A 156 12.97 11.93 10.64
CA GLY A 156 13.75 12.27 9.46
C GLY A 156 13.06 12.09 8.11
N THR A 157 11.81 11.54 8.05
CA THR A 157 11.00 11.57 6.83
C THR A 157 10.59 13.00 6.52
N THR A 158 10.68 13.41 5.25
CA THR A 158 10.29 14.76 4.79
C THR A 158 9.12 14.64 3.82
N ASP A 159 8.04 15.35 4.11
CA ASP A 159 6.81 15.34 3.31
C ASP A 159 6.91 16.16 2.01
N GLY A 160 5.84 16.16 1.20
CA GLY A 160 5.76 16.87 -0.07
C GLY A 160 5.83 18.40 0.04
N LYS A 161 5.60 18.96 1.22
CA LYS A 161 5.75 20.39 1.53
C LYS A 161 7.13 20.76 2.07
N GLY A 162 7.98 19.77 2.35
CA GLY A 162 9.31 19.97 2.92
C GLY A 162 9.33 19.99 4.45
N ASN A 163 8.26 19.56 5.13
CA ASN A 163 8.26 19.41 6.59
C ASN A 163 8.92 18.10 6.95
N THR A 164 9.92 18.14 7.82
CA THR A 164 10.65 16.94 8.27
C THR A 164 10.17 16.53 9.66
N THR A 165 9.86 15.23 9.82
CA THR A 165 9.54 14.66 11.12
C THR A 165 10.77 14.73 12.03
N GLY A 166 10.63 15.47 13.13
CA GLY A 166 11.70 15.66 14.12
C GLY A 166 11.77 14.51 15.14
N ASP A 167 12.53 14.75 16.20
CA ASP A 167 12.62 13.86 17.36
C ASP A 167 11.26 13.80 18.08
N THR A 168 10.62 12.66 18.04
CA THR A 168 9.26 12.44 18.58
C THR A 168 9.27 11.84 19.97
N ASN A 169 10.36 11.14 20.34
CA ASN A 169 10.50 10.44 21.60
C ASN A 169 11.36 11.22 22.63
N GLY A 170 12.02 12.31 22.22
CA GLY A 170 12.81 13.18 23.06
C GLY A 170 14.20 12.63 23.40
N ASP A 171 14.73 11.70 22.61
CA ASP A 171 16.05 11.11 22.83
C ASP A 171 17.20 11.90 22.17
N GLY A 172 16.87 12.93 21.38
CA GLY A 172 17.81 13.78 20.66
C GLY A 172 18.36 13.18 19.38
N ILE A 173 17.77 12.09 18.89
CA ILE A 173 18.19 11.38 17.67
C ILE A 173 17.05 11.44 16.65
N THR A 174 17.36 11.76 15.40
CA THR A 174 16.45 11.67 14.26
C THR A 174 17.03 10.83 13.12
N ASP A 175 18.26 10.38 13.26
CA ASP A 175 18.97 9.52 12.31
C ASP A 175 19.62 8.34 13.07
N TYR A 176 18.86 7.30 13.22
CA TYR A 176 19.25 6.06 13.92
C TYR A 176 20.26 5.23 13.11
N SER A 177 20.43 5.55 11.85
CA SER A 177 21.40 4.89 10.97
C SER A 177 22.86 5.21 11.32
N LYS A 178 23.12 6.28 12.08
CA LYS A 178 24.47 6.69 12.48
C LYS A 178 25.05 5.91 13.63
N SER A 179 24.24 5.13 14.35
CA SER A 179 24.69 4.33 15.47
C SER A 179 25.06 2.92 15.02
N GLU A 180 26.36 2.60 15.02
CA GLU A 180 26.82 1.25 14.66
C GLU A 180 26.20 0.15 15.52
N SER A 181 25.93 0.42 16.79
CA SER A 181 25.29 -0.55 17.71
C SER A 181 23.81 -0.78 17.38
N ASN A 182 23.20 0.10 16.61
CA ASN A 182 21.81 0.00 16.15
C ASN A 182 21.70 -0.58 14.72
N LEU A 183 22.79 -1.08 14.17
CA LEU A 183 22.82 -1.68 12.84
C LEU A 183 23.06 -3.17 12.92
N ALA A 184 22.30 -3.88 12.14
CA ALA A 184 22.46 -5.31 11.94
C ALA A 184 22.70 -5.63 10.47
N ILE A 185 23.46 -6.67 10.17
CA ILE A 185 23.79 -7.07 8.80
C ILE A 185 23.19 -8.43 8.51
N PHE A 186 22.49 -8.52 7.38
CA PHE A 186 22.03 -9.78 6.79
C PHE A 186 22.24 -9.79 5.27
N LYS A 187 22.99 -10.76 4.76
CA LYS A 187 23.31 -10.90 3.33
C LYS A 187 23.85 -9.60 2.71
N ASP A 188 24.86 -9.03 3.33
CA ASP A 188 25.53 -7.79 2.91
C ASP A 188 24.65 -6.52 2.92
N ARG A 189 23.42 -6.60 3.43
CA ARG A 189 22.52 -5.46 3.65
C ARG A 189 22.48 -5.08 5.12
N GLN A 190 22.40 -3.79 5.36
CA GLN A 190 22.25 -3.25 6.71
C GLN A 190 20.77 -3.01 7.02
N TYR A 191 20.42 -3.18 8.29
CA TYR A 191 19.08 -2.95 8.83
C TYR A 191 19.19 -2.16 10.12
N ILE A 192 18.26 -1.24 10.36
CA ILE A 192 18.15 -0.53 11.62
C ILE A 192 17.40 -1.43 12.61
N VAL A 193 18.05 -1.71 13.75
CA VAL A 193 17.52 -2.60 14.77
C VAL A 193 16.30 -1.98 15.45
N SER A 194 16.43 -0.72 15.88
CA SER A 194 15.38 0.01 16.60
C SER A 194 15.28 1.44 16.10
N THR A 195 14.07 1.90 15.82
CA THR A 195 13.72 3.27 15.46
C THR A 195 12.22 3.47 15.68
N PRO A 196 11.74 4.66 16.05
CA PRO A 196 10.33 4.97 15.96
C PRO A 196 9.81 4.74 14.54
N GLU A 197 8.70 4.01 14.43
CA GLU A 197 8.01 3.71 13.17
C GLU A 197 6.59 4.22 13.26
N PHE A 198 6.15 4.91 12.22
CA PHE A 198 4.81 5.50 12.14
C PHE A 198 4.07 4.96 10.93
N LEU A 199 2.75 4.97 11.01
CA LEU A 199 1.84 4.96 9.89
C LEU A 199 1.38 6.40 9.66
N SER A 200 1.59 6.94 8.47
CA SER A 200 1.27 8.33 8.14
C SER A 200 0.28 8.41 6.99
N ILE A 201 -0.61 9.41 7.06
CA ILE A 201 -1.50 9.85 5.98
C ILE A 201 -0.86 11.07 5.33
N TYR A 202 -0.79 11.06 4.01
CA TYR A 202 -0.37 12.20 3.21
C TYR A 202 -1.50 12.61 2.29
N ASP A 203 -1.79 13.89 2.22
CA ASP A 203 -2.69 14.48 1.25
C ASP A 203 -2.21 14.21 -0.17
N GLY A 204 -3.08 13.64 -1.00
CA GLY A 204 -2.68 13.18 -2.34
C GLY A 204 -2.27 14.32 -3.28
N GLU A 205 -2.95 15.46 -3.20
CA GLU A 205 -2.67 16.59 -4.08
C GLU A 205 -1.32 17.26 -3.78
N THR A 206 -0.91 17.28 -2.51
CA THR A 206 0.24 18.05 -2.05
C THR A 206 1.40 17.24 -1.49
N GLY A 207 1.15 16.00 -1.08
CA GLY A 207 2.11 15.16 -0.36
C GLY A 207 2.37 15.63 1.09
N GLU A 208 1.57 16.54 1.65
CA GLU A 208 1.68 17.01 3.03
C GLU A 208 1.22 15.92 4.00
N GLU A 209 1.98 15.67 5.07
CA GLU A 209 1.56 14.76 6.14
C GLU A 209 0.42 15.39 6.96
N THR A 210 -0.76 14.76 6.94
CA THR A 210 -1.98 15.27 7.60
C THR A 210 -2.27 14.60 8.93
N ASP A 211 -1.85 13.34 9.08
CA ASP A 211 -1.96 12.59 10.33
C ASP A 211 -0.89 11.52 10.43
N ARG A 212 -0.66 11.08 11.66
CA ARG A 212 0.31 10.04 11.99
C ARG A 212 -0.05 9.32 13.27
N THR A 213 0.15 8.02 13.28
CA THR A 213 0.05 7.16 14.47
C THR A 213 1.27 6.25 14.58
N ASP A 214 1.53 5.70 15.76
CA ASP A 214 2.56 4.68 15.92
C ASP A 214 2.22 3.46 15.07
N LEU A 215 3.19 2.93 14.33
CA LEU A 215 3.00 1.73 13.52
C LEU A 215 2.88 0.51 14.43
N LYS A 216 1.71 -0.08 14.44
CA LYS A 216 1.41 -1.32 15.16
C LYS A 216 1.20 -2.50 14.19
N PRO A 217 1.45 -3.72 14.65
CA PRO A 217 2.24 -4.08 15.84
C PRO A 217 3.70 -3.68 15.68
N SER A 218 4.35 -3.30 16.80
CA SER A 218 5.78 -2.99 16.81
C SER A 218 6.62 -4.18 16.34
N LYS A 219 7.76 -3.91 15.71
CA LYS A 219 8.76 -4.96 15.45
C LYS A 219 9.47 -5.44 16.72
N GLU A 220 9.40 -4.68 17.78
CA GLU A 220 10.06 -5.02 19.04
C GLU A 220 9.13 -5.80 19.98
N PRO A 221 9.70 -6.62 20.88
CA PRO A 221 11.12 -6.95 20.95
C PRO A 221 11.55 -7.94 19.86
N LEU A 222 12.78 -7.80 19.34
CA LEU A 222 13.31 -8.69 18.29
C LEU A 222 13.37 -10.17 18.71
N SER A 223 13.39 -10.47 20.01
CA SER A 223 13.34 -11.84 20.53
C SER A 223 12.10 -12.60 20.07
N ASP A 224 11.00 -11.93 19.79
CA ASP A 224 9.75 -12.54 19.34
C ASP A 224 9.85 -13.13 17.93
N TRP A 225 10.89 -12.74 17.16
CA TRP A 225 11.19 -13.21 15.81
C TRP A 225 12.25 -14.30 15.78
N SER A 226 12.59 -14.88 16.95
CA SER A 226 13.73 -15.80 17.13
C SER A 226 13.38 -17.28 17.02
N TYR A 227 12.20 -17.63 16.55
CA TYR A 227 11.75 -19.03 16.50
C TYR A 227 12.66 -19.90 15.62
N ARG A 228 13.01 -19.40 14.43
CA ARG A 228 13.84 -20.14 13.45
C ARG A 228 15.28 -19.67 13.40
N TYR A 229 15.57 -18.49 13.92
CA TYR A 229 16.86 -17.81 13.70
C TYR A 229 17.30 -17.12 15.00
N SER A 230 18.61 -16.93 15.13
CA SER A 230 19.21 -16.30 16.32
C SER A 230 20.13 -15.12 15.98
N ASP A 231 20.45 -14.89 14.69
CA ASP A 231 21.29 -13.75 14.33
C ASP A 231 20.45 -12.46 14.19
N THR A 232 20.92 -11.38 14.81
CA THR A 232 20.22 -10.10 14.89
C THR A 232 19.84 -9.55 13.51
N GLY A 233 20.71 -9.69 12.51
CA GLY A 233 20.44 -9.19 11.16
C GLY A 233 19.23 -9.86 10.53
N ARG A 234 19.11 -11.18 10.68
CA ARG A 234 17.97 -11.92 10.15
C ARG A 234 16.68 -11.62 10.94
N LEU A 235 16.78 -11.51 12.28
CA LEU A 235 15.64 -11.12 13.11
C LEU A 235 15.12 -9.74 12.71
N THR A 236 16.01 -8.76 12.58
CA THR A 236 15.65 -7.41 12.16
C THR A 236 14.99 -7.41 10.79
N LYS A 237 15.54 -8.14 9.81
CA LYS A 237 14.92 -8.28 8.49
C LYS A 237 13.51 -8.85 8.57
N ARG A 238 13.28 -9.91 9.35
CA ARG A 238 11.95 -10.51 9.49
C ARG A 238 10.95 -9.57 10.14
N ALA A 239 11.38 -8.91 11.22
CA ALA A 239 10.57 -7.92 11.91
C ALA A 239 10.28 -6.66 11.08
N SER A 240 11.15 -6.30 10.15
CA SER A 240 10.97 -5.13 9.27
C SER A 240 10.09 -5.43 8.06
N HIS A 241 9.92 -6.70 7.68
CA HIS A 241 9.07 -7.06 6.54
C HIS A 241 7.60 -6.83 6.87
N TYR A 242 6.92 -6.07 6.03
CA TYR A 242 5.49 -5.82 6.15
C TYR A 242 4.84 -5.69 4.76
N LEU A 243 3.55 -5.90 4.74
CA LEU A 243 2.70 -5.74 3.55
C LEU A 243 1.51 -4.87 3.95
N PHE A 244 1.11 -3.96 3.08
CA PHE A 244 -0.13 -3.22 3.19
C PHE A 244 -1.17 -3.74 2.21
N GLY A 245 -2.44 -3.60 2.59
CA GLY A 245 -3.59 -3.85 1.74
C GLY A 245 -4.75 -2.94 2.11
N LEU A 246 -5.68 -2.80 1.19
CA LEU A 246 -6.97 -2.18 1.40
C LEU A 246 -8.00 -3.28 1.66
N ALA A 247 -8.85 -3.12 2.69
CA ALA A 247 -9.92 -4.06 3.02
C ALA A 247 -11.20 -3.32 3.42
N TYR A 248 -12.34 -3.91 3.16
CA TYR A 248 -13.64 -3.46 3.66
C TYR A 248 -14.08 -4.34 4.83
N LEU A 249 -13.50 -4.09 6.02
CA LEU A 249 -13.67 -4.93 7.21
C LEU A 249 -15.09 -4.86 7.81
N ASP A 250 -15.84 -3.84 7.51
CA ASP A 250 -17.26 -3.69 7.86
C ASP A 250 -18.19 -3.83 6.63
N GLY A 251 -17.61 -4.10 5.45
CA GLY A 251 -18.29 -4.20 4.17
C GLY A 251 -18.58 -2.86 3.48
N VAL A 252 -18.19 -1.73 4.07
CA VAL A 252 -18.53 -0.37 3.58
C VAL A 252 -17.36 0.59 3.63
N THR A 253 -16.66 0.63 4.76
CA THR A 253 -15.59 1.60 5.02
C THR A 253 -14.24 1.04 4.61
N PRO A 254 -13.45 1.74 3.78
CA PRO A 254 -12.12 1.29 3.45
C PRO A 254 -11.20 1.34 4.67
N SER A 255 -10.49 0.27 4.92
CA SER A 255 -9.51 0.13 6.00
C SER A 255 -8.14 -0.23 5.44
N VAL A 256 -7.10 0.34 6.03
CA VAL A 256 -5.71 -0.07 5.79
C VAL A 256 -5.42 -1.27 6.67
N VAL A 257 -4.99 -2.36 6.07
CA VAL A 257 -4.51 -3.53 6.82
C VAL A 257 -3.00 -3.69 6.63
N MET A 258 -2.31 -4.01 7.69
CA MET A 258 -0.88 -4.27 7.69
C MET A 258 -0.61 -5.64 8.27
N VAL A 259 0.17 -6.45 7.56
CA VAL A 259 0.69 -7.73 8.04
C VAL A 259 2.20 -7.64 8.10
N ARG A 260 2.76 -7.85 9.29
CA ARG A 260 4.20 -7.79 9.56
C ARG A 260 4.75 -9.20 9.80
N GLY A 261 5.93 -9.45 9.27
CA GLY A 261 6.66 -10.70 9.43
C GLY A 261 6.71 -11.55 8.16
N ALA A 262 7.63 -12.49 8.12
CA ALA A 262 7.73 -13.46 7.01
C ALA A 262 8.39 -14.74 7.54
N TRP A 263 7.70 -15.88 7.39
CA TRP A 263 8.17 -17.22 7.77
C TRP A 263 8.61 -17.38 9.23
N ASP A 264 8.14 -16.51 10.11
CA ASP A 264 8.37 -16.54 11.55
C ASP A 264 7.12 -15.99 12.24
N ASN A 265 7.24 -15.09 13.21
CA ASN A 265 6.10 -14.44 13.83
C ASN A 265 5.24 -13.74 12.76
N VAL A 266 3.93 -13.70 12.98
CA VAL A 266 2.98 -12.94 12.20
C VAL A 266 2.25 -11.97 13.11
N ARG A 267 2.28 -10.71 12.76
CA ARG A 267 1.56 -9.64 13.45
C ARG A 267 0.78 -8.85 12.42
N ALA A 268 -0.42 -8.44 12.78
CA ALA A 268 -1.26 -7.66 11.88
C ALA A 268 -2.01 -6.57 12.64
N ALA A 269 -2.42 -5.54 11.93
CA ALA A 269 -3.32 -4.53 12.46
C ALA A 269 -4.11 -3.88 11.32
N ALA A 270 -5.21 -3.25 11.68
CA ALA A 270 -6.06 -2.54 10.75
C ALA A 270 -6.47 -1.18 11.32
N TRP A 271 -6.68 -0.23 10.40
CA TRP A 271 -7.14 1.13 10.69
C TRP A 271 -8.07 1.61 9.59
N HIS A 272 -9.09 2.36 9.95
CA HIS A 272 -9.82 3.20 9.03
C HIS A 272 -9.49 4.69 9.29
N ILE A 273 -9.97 5.57 8.39
CA ILE A 273 -9.82 7.02 8.55
C ILE A 273 -11.19 7.59 8.91
N GLU A 274 -11.24 8.37 9.99
CA GLU A 274 -12.42 9.14 10.41
C GLU A 274 -12.00 10.58 10.71
N ASP A 275 -12.64 11.54 10.09
CA ASP A 275 -12.30 12.97 10.21
C ASP A 275 -10.82 13.27 9.88
N GLY A 276 -10.26 12.60 8.86
CA GLY A 276 -8.86 12.74 8.43
C GLY A 276 -7.84 12.17 9.42
N LYS A 277 -8.25 11.29 10.33
CA LYS A 277 -7.41 10.71 11.39
C LYS A 277 -7.48 9.18 11.40
N PHE A 278 -6.35 8.54 11.68
CA PHE A 278 -6.35 7.09 11.92
C PHE A 278 -7.18 6.72 13.14
N LYS A 279 -8.03 5.72 12.96
CA LYS A 279 -8.72 4.97 14.01
C LYS A 279 -8.32 3.51 13.90
N GLU A 280 -7.77 2.98 14.99
CA GLU A 280 -7.37 1.57 15.07
C GLU A 280 -8.61 0.69 15.18
N ASP A 281 -8.77 -0.25 14.23
CA ASP A 281 -9.85 -1.23 14.27
C ASP A 281 -9.47 -2.40 15.19
N TRP A 282 -8.30 -2.98 14.94
CA TRP A 282 -7.78 -4.08 15.75
C TRP A 282 -6.26 -4.24 15.58
N VAL A 283 -5.65 -4.92 16.55
CA VAL A 283 -4.25 -5.36 16.51
C VAL A 283 -4.20 -6.85 16.84
N HIS A 284 -3.59 -7.64 15.97
CA HIS A 284 -3.36 -9.07 16.13
C HIS A 284 -1.88 -9.37 16.35
N ASN A 285 -1.59 -10.18 17.37
CA ASN A 285 -0.27 -10.76 17.62
C ASN A 285 -0.42 -12.26 17.76
N THR A 286 0.25 -13.03 16.91
CA THR A 286 0.23 -14.48 17.03
C THR A 286 0.99 -14.91 18.28
N GLU A 287 0.29 -15.49 19.26
CA GLU A 287 0.86 -15.80 20.56
C GLU A 287 1.42 -17.22 20.66
N ASN A 288 0.82 -18.18 19.97
CA ASN A 288 1.13 -19.59 20.16
C ASN A 288 1.88 -20.20 18.99
N LYS A 289 3.21 -20.08 19.01
CA LYS A 289 4.11 -20.64 18.00
C LYS A 289 4.09 -22.19 17.91
N ASP A 290 3.67 -22.86 18.98
CA ASP A 290 3.66 -24.32 19.08
C ASP A 290 2.30 -24.91 18.67
N ASP A 291 1.28 -24.08 18.53
CA ASP A 291 -0.02 -24.52 18.04
C ASP A 291 0.04 -24.71 16.51
N VAL A 292 -0.21 -25.93 16.08
CA VAL A 292 -0.25 -26.28 14.66
C VAL A 292 -1.41 -25.60 13.90
N ASN A 293 -2.40 -25.07 14.61
CA ASN A 293 -3.51 -24.34 14.00
C ASN A 293 -3.23 -22.84 13.87
N SER A 294 -2.24 -22.32 14.57
CA SER A 294 -1.85 -20.93 14.52
C SER A 294 -1.30 -20.53 13.15
N ILE A 295 -1.50 -19.28 12.78
CA ILE A 295 -0.92 -18.68 11.57
C ILE A 295 0.59 -18.39 11.70
N TRP A 296 1.21 -18.73 12.81
CA TRP A 296 2.66 -18.54 13.00
C TRP A 296 3.49 -19.17 11.88
N GLY A 297 4.36 -18.37 11.27
CA GLY A 297 5.21 -18.79 10.17
C GLY A 297 4.53 -18.88 8.81
N ALA A 298 3.26 -18.54 8.72
CA ALA A 298 2.47 -18.67 7.50
C ALA A 298 2.54 -17.43 6.59
N CYS A 299 2.86 -16.23 7.10
CA CYS A 299 2.97 -15.03 6.28
C CYS A 299 4.08 -15.17 5.21
N ASN A 300 3.79 -14.68 4.02
CA ASN A 300 4.66 -14.74 2.85
C ASN A 300 4.82 -13.33 2.23
N HIS A 301 5.17 -13.25 0.94
CA HIS A 301 5.42 -12.01 0.21
C HIS A 301 4.19 -11.45 -0.52
N ASN A 302 3.00 -11.95 -0.24
CA ASN A 302 1.76 -11.47 -0.83
C ASN A 302 0.72 -11.19 0.25
N LEU A 303 -0.13 -10.23 -0.02
CA LEU A 303 -1.33 -9.93 0.76
C LEU A 303 -2.49 -9.77 -0.23
N VAL A 304 -3.62 -10.36 0.09
CA VAL A 304 -4.87 -10.24 -0.66
C VAL A 304 -5.99 -10.02 0.36
N THR A 305 -6.88 -9.11 0.07
CA THR A 305 -8.09 -8.86 0.83
C THR A 305 -9.28 -9.29 -0.01
N VAL A 306 -10.17 -10.08 0.54
CA VAL A 306 -11.33 -10.63 -0.18
C VAL A 306 -12.29 -11.28 0.79
N ASP A 307 -13.59 -11.12 0.58
CA ASP A 307 -14.67 -11.83 1.28
C ASP A 307 -14.65 -13.32 0.87
N VAL A 308 -14.08 -14.19 1.70
CA VAL A 308 -13.92 -15.63 1.41
C VAL A 308 -15.02 -16.50 2.01
N ASP A 309 -15.76 -16.01 3.00
CA ASP A 309 -16.85 -16.73 3.64
C ASP A 309 -18.25 -16.20 3.27
N PHE A 310 -18.27 -15.12 2.46
CA PHE A 310 -19.48 -14.51 1.91
C PHE A 310 -20.37 -13.83 2.97
N ASP A 311 -19.75 -13.26 4.01
CA ASP A 311 -20.45 -12.48 5.02
C ASP A 311 -20.58 -10.98 4.65
N GLY A 312 -19.94 -10.57 3.56
CA GLY A 312 -19.95 -9.20 3.03
C GLY A 312 -18.81 -8.32 3.53
N LYS A 313 -17.81 -8.89 4.19
CA LYS A 313 -16.64 -8.23 4.70
C LYS A 313 -15.37 -8.91 4.19
N ASP A 314 -14.27 -8.18 4.12
CA ASP A 314 -13.02 -8.72 3.60
C ASP A 314 -12.19 -9.41 4.68
N GLU A 315 -11.66 -10.60 4.38
CA GLU A 315 -10.61 -11.27 5.10
C GLU A 315 -9.24 -10.92 4.53
N ILE A 316 -8.21 -11.13 5.35
CA ILE A 316 -6.82 -10.85 5.01
C ILE A 316 -6.08 -12.17 4.79
N LEU A 317 -5.66 -12.42 3.55
CA LEU A 317 -4.92 -13.61 3.17
C LEU A 317 -3.46 -13.28 2.89
N SER A 318 -2.53 -14.04 3.48
CA SER A 318 -1.11 -13.96 3.14
C SER A 318 -0.49 -15.35 3.14
N GLY A 319 0.02 -15.79 1.99
CA GLY A 319 0.48 -17.17 1.86
C GLY A 319 -0.63 -18.18 2.19
N PRO A 320 -0.37 -19.15 3.09
CA PRO A 320 -1.34 -20.18 3.45
C PRO A 320 -2.23 -19.82 4.66
N MET A 321 -2.36 -18.55 5.02
CA MET A 321 -3.15 -18.11 6.19
C MET A 321 -4.29 -17.17 5.81
N ALA A 322 -5.29 -17.11 6.68
CA ALA A 322 -6.31 -16.06 6.68
C ALA A 322 -6.52 -15.52 8.10
N ILE A 323 -6.71 -14.20 8.17
CA ILE A 323 -7.17 -13.46 9.33
C ILE A 323 -8.56 -12.93 8.98
N ASP A 324 -9.51 -13.10 9.88
CA ASP A 324 -10.88 -12.66 9.74
C ASP A 324 -10.98 -11.11 9.81
N HIS A 325 -12.06 -10.54 9.31
CA HIS A 325 -12.34 -9.11 9.31
C HIS A 325 -12.21 -8.46 10.71
N ASP A 326 -12.42 -9.21 11.78
CA ASP A 326 -12.32 -8.76 13.18
C ASP A 326 -10.92 -8.92 13.79
N GLY A 327 -9.93 -9.38 13.00
CA GLY A 327 -8.56 -9.62 13.42
C GLY A 327 -8.30 -10.99 14.06
N SER A 328 -9.29 -11.87 14.13
CA SER A 328 -9.10 -13.23 14.64
C SER A 328 -8.46 -14.15 13.59
N GLU A 329 -7.73 -15.18 14.06
CA GLU A 329 -7.17 -16.19 13.14
C GLU A 329 -8.27 -17.08 12.59
N MET A 330 -8.46 -17.06 11.27
CA MET A 330 -9.46 -17.88 10.60
C MET A 330 -8.95 -19.29 10.32
N TYR A 331 -7.82 -19.38 9.62
CA TYR A 331 -7.14 -20.65 9.36
C TYR A 331 -5.69 -20.48 8.93
N ALA A 332 -4.91 -21.59 9.07
CA ALA A 332 -3.65 -21.78 8.35
C ALA A 332 -3.69 -23.13 7.63
N VAL A 333 -3.30 -23.13 6.35
CA VAL A 333 -3.22 -24.36 5.56
C VAL A 333 -2.06 -25.20 6.08
N LYS A 334 -2.33 -26.49 6.36
CA LYS A 334 -1.32 -27.42 6.85
C LYS A 334 -0.80 -28.29 5.70
N VAL A 335 0.50 -28.40 5.63
CA VAL A 335 1.17 -29.38 4.77
C VAL A 335 1.59 -30.54 5.66
N TYR A 336 1.33 -31.76 5.23
CA TYR A 336 1.72 -32.95 5.97
C TYR A 336 2.90 -33.62 5.27
N ASP A 337 3.87 -34.10 6.03
CA ASP A 337 4.93 -34.96 5.50
C ASP A 337 4.42 -36.39 5.18
N ASN A 338 5.31 -37.24 4.63
CA ASN A 338 4.96 -38.60 4.27
C ASN A 338 4.56 -39.48 5.46
N ASP A 339 4.91 -39.08 6.68
CA ASP A 339 4.59 -39.78 7.91
C ASP A 339 3.30 -39.24 8.56
N GLY A 340 2.64 -38.27 7.92
CA GLY A 340 1.39 -37.66 8.38
C GLY A 340 1.57 -36.59 9.47
N ASN A 341 2.79 -36.08 9.68
CA ASN A 341 3.02 -34.99 10.61
C ASN A 341 2.78 -33.64 9.92
N ALA A 342 2.05 -32.75 10.59
CA ALA A 342 1.84 -31.41 10.10
C ALA A 342 3.18 -30.64 10.03
N GLN A 343 3.43 -30.02 8.87
CA GLN A 343 4.55 -29.13 8.66
C GLN A 343 4.02 -27.68 8.62
N LYS A 344 4.80 -26.76 9.15
CA LYS A 344 4.51 -25.32 9.11
C LYS A 344 5.31 -24.64 8.01
#